data_378accab6dbd8334dd482669fdb3a1cb
#
_entry.id   378accab6dbd8334dd482669fdb3a1cb
#
_cell.length_a   1.000
_cell.length_b   1.000
_cell.length_c   1.000
_cell.angle_alpha   90.00
_cell.angle_beta   90.00
_cell.angle_gamma   90.00
#
_symmetry.space_group_name_H-M   'P 1'
#
loop_
_entity.id
_entity.type
_entity.pdbx_description
1 polymer ?
#
loop_
_entity_poly.entity_id
_entity_poly.type
_entity_poly.pdbx_seq_one_letter_code
_entity_poly.pdbx_strand_id
1 'polypeptide(L)'
;MFGNSNKNLETEVAGLVFPNPLGIPYSLDRRRRLCTLHSAPKAGFLVLTPPQDNVLSWIQSLKTECVSGPVKVVNVKSDIVRTFSLVYDFADLIIVDPDSDNGIDSPDLADTVALIDELVSLRLCYEYYTPVFLRLTHGLTPEELHTLLDTSQLSGLDGVAVPTLAMAASVKEITLGRFPVICRVQSPEEGLQARQEGAVLMEAAPNFRGIKKLLKKLDKDND
;
A
#
# COMPACT_ATOMS: atom_id res chain seq x y z
N MET A 1 -24.17 -11.57 -0.83
CA MET A 1 -24.58 -10.43 0.00
C MET A 1 -23.33 -9.90 0.69
N PHE A 2 -22.76 -8.81 0.20
CA PHE A 2 -21.69 -8.08 0.88
C PHE A 2 -22.37 -7.36 2.06
N GLY A 3 -21.99 -7.77 3.27
CA GLY A 3 -22.59 -7.23 4.49
C GLY A 3 -22.30 -5.75 4.64
N ASN A 4 -23.19 -5.05 5.33
CA ASN A 4 -23.13 -3.63 5.66
C ASN A 4 -21.71 -3.14 5.82
N SER A 5 -21.25 -2.31 4.90
CA SER A 5 -20.09 -1.46 5.13
C SER A 5 -20.46 -0.56 6.31
N ASN A 6 -19.68 -0.62 7.39
CA ASN A 6 -19.77 0.39 8.44
C ASN A 6 -19.38 1.72 7.79
N LYS A 7 -20.35 2.56 7.44
CA LYS A 7 -20.11 3.86 6.78
C LYS A 7 -19.13 4.73 7.57
N ASN A 8 -19.00 4.49 8.87
CA ASN A 8 -18.09 5.22 9.76
C ASN A 8 -16.59 4.89 9.54
N LEU A 9 -16.28 3.81 8.80
CA LEU A 9 -14.89 3.40 8.52
C LEU A 9 -14.44 3.71 7.11
N GLU A 10 -15.33 4.23 6.27
CA GLU A 10 -15.00 4.63 4.91
C GLU A 10 -13.91 5.72 4.93
N THR A 11 -12.89 5.53 4.10
CA THR A 11 -11.74 6.44 4.07
C THR A 11 -11.42 6.77 2.62
N GLU A 12 -11.34 8.05 2.31
CA GLU A 12 -10.92 8.53 0.99
C GLU A 12 -9.43 8.88 1.01
N VAL A 13 -8.67 8.32 0.05
CA VAL A 13 -7.23 8.55 -0.10
C VAL A 13 -6.89 8.61 -1.58
N ALA A 14 -6.22 9.67 -2.00
CA ALA A 14 -5.79 9.88 -3.39
C ALA A 14 -6.92 9.68 -4.43
N GLY A 15 -8.13 10.12 -4.10
CA GLY A 15 -9.31 9.99 -4.95
C GLY A 15 -9.96 8.60 -4.95
N LEU A 16 -9.46 7.65 -4.17
CA LEU A 16 -10.04 6.32 -4.00
C LEU A 16 -10.81 6.20 -2.69
N VAL A 17 -11.96 5.55 -2.75
CA VAL A 17 -12.79 5.26 -1.58
C VAL A 17 -12.53 3.84 -1.10
N PHE A 18 -12.01 3.71 0.12
CA PHE A 18 -11.76 2.45 0.80
C PHE A 18 -12.90 2.16 1.77
N PRO A 19 -13.58 1.01 1.69
CA PRO A 19 -14.67 0.64 2.61
C PRO A 19 -14.27 0.63 4.09
N ASN A 20 -13.00 0.46 4.36
CA ASN A 20 -12.34 0.64 5.66
C ASN A 20 -10.82 0.75 5.46
N PRO A 21 -10.07 1.25 6.45
CA PRO A 21 -8.65 1.55 6.28
C PRO A 21 -7.72 0.33 6.34
N LEU A 22 -8.23 -0.91 6.45
CA LEU A 22 -7.41 -2.09 6.63
C LEU A 22 -7.25 -2.89 5.34
N GLY A 23 -6.01 -3.04 4.88
CA GLY A 23 -5.61 -3.91 3.79
C GLY A 23 -5.02 -5.22 4.28
N ILE A 24 -5.17 -6.25 3.49
CA ILE A 24 -4.61 -7.57 3.75
C ILE A 24 -3.78 -8.06 2.57
N PRO A 25 -2.62 -8.72 2.81
CA PRO A 25 -1.87 -9.35 1.76
C PRO A 25 -2.66 -10.51 1.16
N TYR A 26 -2.65 -10.60 -0.16
CA TYR A 26 -3.33 -11.66 -0.91
C TYR A 26 -2.35 -12.35 -1.86
N SER A 27 -2.37 -13.68 -1.91
CA SER A 27 -1.57 -14.49 -2.81
C SER A 27 -2.43 -15.55 -3.50
N LEU A 28 -2.20 -15.74 -4.80
CA LEU A 28 -2.79 -16.83 -5.59
C LEU A 28 -2.18 -18.20 -5.27
N ASP A 29 -1.02 -18.25 -4.63
CA ASP A 29 -0.42 -19.53 -4.23
C ASP A 29 -1.30 -20.23 -3.19
N ARG A 30 -1.92 -21.33 -3.61
CA ARG A 30 -2.78 -22.16 -2.77
C ARG A 30 -2.08 -22.70 -1.52
N ARG A 31 -0.76 -22.82 -1.54
CA ARG A 31 0.05 -23.27 -0.39
C ARG A 31 0.32 -22.13 0.61
N ARG A 32 0.22 -20.88 0.17
CA ARG A 32 0.43 -19.67 0.95
C ARG A 32 -0.84 -18.83 1.09
N ARG A 33 -2.02 -19.44 1.04
CA ARG A 33 -3.30 -18.71 1.24
C ARG A 33 -3.31 -18.07 2.63
N LEU A 34 -2.71 -16.90 2.71
CA LEU A 34 -2.70 -16.07 3.91
C LEU A 34 -4.10 -15.53 4.21
N CYS A 35 -4.92 -15.38 3.18
CA CYS A 35 -6.33 -15.03 3.31
C CYS A 35 -7.14 -15.83 2.30
N THR A 36 -8.13 -16.56 2.78
CA THR A 36 -9.17 -17.08 1.89
C THR A 36 -10.04 -15.89 1.45
N LEU A 37 -10.59 -15.94 0.22
CA LEU A 37 -11.61 -14.99 -0.25
C LEU A 37 -12.75 -14.77 0.77
N HIS A 38 -12.97 -15.70 1.69
CA HIS A 38 -13.94 -15.59 2.78
C HIS A 38 -13.56 -14.58 3.87
N SER A 39 -12.27 -14.26 4.03
CA SER A 39 -11.83 -13.17 4.91
C SER A 39 -11.64 -11.84 4.16
N ALA A 40 -11.47 -11.88 2.84
CA ALA A 40 -11.38 -10.70 1.98
C ALA A 40 -12.58 -9.73 2.08
N PRO A 41 -13.85 -10.20 2.28
CA PRO A 41 -15.00 -9.29 2.36
C PRO A 41 -14.93 -8.26 3.48
N LYS A 42 -13.98 -8.38 4.41
CA LYS A 42 -13.82 -7.45 5.54
C LYS A 42 -12.64 -6.51 5.40
N ALA A 43 -11.79 -6.74 4.41
CA ALA A 43 -10.70 -5.83 4.11
C ALA A 43 -11.21 -4.66 3.26
N GLY A 44 -10.70 -3.47 3.49
CA GLY A 44 -10.93 -2.31 2.64
C GLY A 44 -10.15 -2.43 1.33
N PHE A 45 -8.99 -3.08 1.37
CA PHE A 45 -8.17 -3.31 0.17
C PHE A 45 -7.37 -4.62 0.26
N LEU A 46 -6.93 -5.09 -0.91
CA LEU A 46 -6.02 -6.22 -1.05
C LEU A 46 -4.64 -5.73 -1.47
N VAL A 47 -3.60 -6.19 -0.79
CA VAL A 47 -2.22 -5.94 -1.20
C VAL A 47 -1.75 -7.13 -2.02
N LEU A 48 -1.54 -6.89 -3.31
CA LEU A 48 -1.19 -7.88 -4.32
C LEU A 48 0.27 -7.71 -4.70
N THR A 49 1.08 -8.75 -4.59
CA THR A 49 2.47 -8.71 -5.04
C THR A 49 2.60 -9.57 -6.29
N PRO A 50 2.97 -8.97 -7.44
CA PRO A 50 3.21 -9.71 -8.68
C PRO A 50 4.37 -10.70 -8.51
N PRO A 51 4.33 -11.87 -9.15
CA PRO A 51 5.49 -12.73 -9.27
C PRO A 51 6.54 -12.07 -10.17
N GLN A 52 7.82 -12.45 -10.03
CA GLN A 52 8.89 -11.96 -10.90
C GLN A 52 8.64 -12.35 -12.36
N ASP A 53 8.17 -13.58 -12.59
CA ASP A 53 7.84 -14.10 -13.91
C ASP A 53 6.33 -14.17 -14.13
N ASN A 54 5.91 -14.07 -15.40
CA ASN A 54 4.52 -14.29 -15.82
C ASN A 54 3.49 -13.32 -15.21
N VAL A 55 3.83 -12.04 -15.02
CA VAL A 55 2.95 -10.99 -14.48
C VAL A 55 1.61 -10.94 -15.23
N LEU A 56 1.59 -11.02 -16.55
CA LEU A 56 0.36 -10.98 -17.36
C LEU A 56 -0.57 -12.16 -17.05
N SER A 57 -0.04 -13.38 -16.94
CA SER A 57 -0.82 -14.54 -16.58
C SER A 57 -1.38 -14.44 -15.17
N TRP A 58 -0.63 -13.87 -14.25
CA TRP A 58 -1.05 -13.56 -12.89
C TRP A 58 -2.20 -12.55 -12.88
N ILE A 59 -2.12 -11.46 -13.65
CA ILE A 59 -3.21 -10.47 -13.79
C ILE A 59 -4.48 -11.14 -14.32
N GLN A 60 -4.36 -11.99 -15.33
CA GLN A 60 -5.50 -12.70 -15.90
C GLN A 60 -6.18 -13.61 -14.87
N SER A 61 -5.40 -14.33 -14.07
CA SER A 61 -5.93 -15.16 -13.00
C SER A 61 -6.66 -14.34 -11.93
N LEU A 62 -6.12 -13.16 -11.57
CA LEU A 62 -6.77 -12.26 -10.63
C LEU A 62 -8.06 -11.65 -11.17
N LYS A 63 -8.11 -11.29 -12.45
CA LYS A 63 -9.34 -10.78 -13.08
C LYS A 63 -10.48 -11.80 -13.00
N THR A 64 -10.16 -13.08 -13.05
CA THR A 64 -11.15 -14.16 -12.93
C THR A 64 -11.63 -14.36 -11.50
N GLU A 65 -10.75 -14.18 -10.51
CA GLU A 65 -11.05 -14.40 -9.08
C GLU A 65 -11.63 -13.16 -8.37
N CYS A 66 -11.28 -11.96 -8.82
CA CYS A 66 -11.55 -10.68 -8.13
C CYS A 66 -12.48 -9.74 -8.93
N VAL A 67 -13.48 -10.27 -9.62
CA VAL A 67 -14.37 -9.49 -10.52
C VAL A 67 -15.18 -8.40 -9.79
N SER A 68 -15.42 -8.53 -8.49
CA SER A 68 -16.04 -7.48 -7.67
C SER A 68 -15.53 -7.61 -6.23
N GLY A 69 -14.65 -6.74 -5.83
CA GLY A 69 -13.99 -6.88 -4.52
C GLY A 69 -13.45 -5.57 -3.97
N PRO A 70 -12.70 -5.66 -2.89
CA PRO A 70 -12.01 -4.53 -2.30
C PRO A 70 -10.99 -3.90 -3.27
N VAL A 71 -10.57 -2.68 -2.98
CA VAL A 71 -9.56 -1.93 -3.75
C VAL A 71 -8.29 -2.78 -3.93
N LYS A 72 -7.78 -2.82 -5.16
CA LYS A 72 -6.58 -3.59 -5.53
C LYS A 72 -5.34 -2.69 -5.41
N VAL A 73 -4.58 -2.89 -4.37
CA VAL A 73 -3.29 -2.24 -4.17
C VAL A 73 -2.18 -3.18 -4.64
N VAL A 74 -1.45 -2.82 -5.68
CA VAL A 74 -0.37 -3.66 -6.23
C VAL A 74 0.98 -3.19 -5.71
N ASN A 75 1.70 -4.08 -5.00
CA ASN A 75 3.04 -3.81 -4.48
C ASN A 75 4.10 -4.32 -5.45
N VAL A 76 4.75 -3.41 -6.16
CA VAL A 76 5.75 -3.69 -7.20
C VAL A 76 7.15 -3.67 -6.59
N LYS A 77 7.86 -4.81 -6.62
CA LYS A 77 9.17 -5.00 -5.98
C LYS A 77 10.30 -5.30 -6.95
N SER A 78 10.04 -6.06 -7.99
CA SER A 78 11.07 -6.55 -8.91
C SER A 78 10.82 -6.03 -10.32
N ASP A 79 11.91 -5.75 -11.07
CA ASP A 79 11.84 -5.18 -12.42
C ASP A 79 10.78 -4.05 -12.47
N ILE A 80 11.00 -3.06 -11.60
CA ILE A 80 9.96 -2.12 -11.16
C ILE A 80 9.31 -1.42 -12.34
N VAL A 81 10.11 -0.84 -13.24
CA VAL A 81 9.61 -0.05 -14.39
C VAL A 81 8.74 -0.90 -15.32
N ARG A 82 9.21 -2.11 -15.64
CA ARG A 82 8.45 -3.05 -16.48
C ARG A 82 7.19 -3.54 -15.77
N THR A 83 7.31 -3.96 -14.50
CA THR A 83 6.17 -4.48 -13.75
C THR A 83 5.13 -3.38 -13.53
N PHE A 84 5.56 -2.15 -13.22
CA PHE A 84 4.70 -0.98 -13.13
C PHE A 84 3.86 -0.80 -14.39
N SER A 85 4.51 -0.82 -15.56
CA SER A 85 3.82 -0.68 -16.84
C SER A 85 2.79 -1.79 -17.10
N LEU A 86 3.09 -3.03 -16.69
CA LEU A 86 2.18 -4.16 -16.88
C LEU A 86 0.95 -4.13 -15.95
N VAL A 87 1.10 -3.61 -14.74
CA VAL A 87 0.03 -3.61 -13.74
C VAL A 87 -0.79 -2.32 -13.72
N TYR A 88 -0.37 -1.28 -14.40
CA TYR A 88 -0.94 0.06 -14.29
C TYR A 88 -2.45 0.10 -14.51
N ASP A 89 -2.94 -0.50 -15.60
CA ASP A 89 -4.38 -0.55 -15.93
C ASP A 89 -5.17 -1.57 -15.10
N PHE A 90 -4.49 -2.37 -14.29
CA PHE A 90 -5.11 -3.37 -13.44
C PHE A 90 -5.26 -2.91 -11.98
N ALA A 91 -4.29 -2.15 -11.49
CA ALA A 91 -4.23 -1.67 -10.12
C ALA A 91 -5.18 -0.48 -9.90
N ASP A 92 -5.81 -0.43 -8.73
CA ASP A 92 -6.50 0.78 -8.28
C ASP A 92 -5.51 1.74 -7.59
N LEU A 93 -4.43 1.20 -6.97
CA LEU A 93 -3.30 1.94 -6.39
C LEU A 93 -2.03 1.10 -6.55
N ILE A 94 -0.89 1.73 -6.82
CA ILE A 94 0.41 1.06 -6.92
C ILE A 94 1.30 1.50 -5.75
N ILE A 95 1.90 0.54 -5.05
CA ILE A 95 3.02 0.79 -4.13
C ILE A 95 4.29 0.36 -4.84
N VAL A 96 5.24 1.27 -4.99
CA VAL A 96 6.58 0.97 -5.50
C VAL A 96 7.48 0.68 -4.31
N ASP A 97 8.07 -0.50 -4.31
CA ASP A 97 8.93 -1.01 -3.24
C ASP A 97 10.34 -1.22 -3.81
N PRO A 98 11.23 -0.23 -3.71
CA PRO A 98 12.57 -0.31 -4.28
C PRO A 98 13.48 -1.26 -3.50
N ASP A 99 13.08 -1.69 -2.29
CA ASP A 99 13.84 -2.63 -1.48
C ASP A 99 13.76 -4.03 -2.12
N SER A 100 14.80 -4.43 -2.84
CA SER A 100 14.83 -5.72 -3.50
C SER A 100 14.99 -6.85 -2.49
N ASP A 101 14.20 -7.92 -2.63
CA ASP A 101 14.32 -9.17 -1.84
C ASP A 101 15.71 -9.85 -1.96
N ASN A 102 16.64 -9.29 -2.71
CA ASN A 102 17.94 -9.90 -3.03
C ASN A 102 19.04 -9.61 -2.01
N GLY A 103 18.74 -8.94 -0.88
CA GLY A 103 19.70 -8.72 0.20
C GLY A 103 20.96 -7.92 -0.19
N ILE A 104 20.95 -7.30 -1.34
CA ILE A 104 21.95 -6.36 -1.80
C ILE A 104 21.45 -4.99 -1.38
N ASP A 105 22.25 -4.26 -0.66
CA ASP A 105 22.09 -2.93 -0.11
C ASP A 105 20.84 -2.15 -0.55
N SER A 106 20.15 -1.55 0.41
CA SER A 106 19.04 -0.60 0.12
C SER A 106 19.46 0.30 -1.05
N PRO A 107 18.59 0.50 -2.05
CA PRO A 107 18.95 1.34 -3.20
C PRO A 107 19.43 2.69 -2.69
N ASP A 108 20.48 3.22 -3.29
CA ASP A 108 20.98 4.56 -2.98
C ASP A 108 19.83 5.57 -3.12
N LEU A 109 19.87 6.60 -2.30
CA LEU A 109 18.91 7.71 -2.36
C LEU A 109 18.78 8.27 -3.78
N ALA A 110 19.92 8.43 -4.48
CA ALA A 110 19.95 8.94 -5.85
C ALA A 110 19.23 8.02 -6.84
N ASP A 111 19.40 6.69 -6.69
CA ASP A 111 18.71 5.69 -7.53
C ASP A 111 17.20 5.70 -7.26
N THR A 112 16.80 5.86 -6.00
CA THR A 112 15.39 5.97 -5.65
C THR A 112 14.74 7.23 -6.22
N VAL A 113 15.43 8.36 -6.18
CA VAL A 113 14.97 9.62 -6.78
C VAL A 113 14.83 9.49 -8.30
N ALA A 114 15.83 8.93 -8.98
CA ALA A 114 15.77 8.68 -10.41
C ALA A 114 14.62 7.76 -10.81
N LEU A 115 14.37 6.71 -10.02
CA LEU A 115 13.24 5.81 -10.21
C LEU A 115 11.89 6.55 -10.07
N ILE A 116 11.73 7.42 -9.07
CA ILE A 116 10.51 8.21 -8.88
C ILE A 116 10.24 9.06 -10.14
N ASP A 117 11.24 9.77 -10.64
CA ASP A 117 11.11 10.62 -11.83
C ASP A 117 10.74 9.82 -13.08
N GLU A 118 11.32 8.61 -13.25
CA GLU A 118 10.98 7.71 -14.34
C GLU A 118 9.53 7.26 -14.26
N LEU A 119 9.07 6.80 -13.09
CA LEU A 119 7.72 6.30 -12.89
C LEU A 119 6.65 7.39 -13.05
N VAL A 120 6.93 8.60 -12.59
CA VAL A 120 6.04 9.74 -12.77
C VAL A 120 5.95 10.11 -14.25
N SER A 121 7.08 10.07 -14.97
CA SER A 121 7.11 10.30 -16.43
C SER A 121 6.31 9.24 -17.18
N LEU A 122 6.47 7.97 -16.80
CA LEU A 122 5.68 6.87 -17.37
C LEU A 122 4.18 7.03 -17.11
N ARG A 123 3.79 7.47 -15.92
CA ARG A 123 2.38 7.69 -15.55
C ARG A 123 1.69 8.65 -16.53
N LEU A 124 2.39 9.65 -17.05
CA LEU A 124 1.83 10.59 -18.02
C LEU A 124 1.48 9.95 -19.38
N CYS A 125 1.96 8.75 -19.64
CA CYS A 125 1.65 8.01 -20.88
C CYS A 125 0.31 7.25 -20.82
N TYR A 126 -0.34 7.19 -19.65
CA TYR A 126 -1.60 6.47 -19.47
C TYR A 126 -2.81 7.40 -19.48
N GLU A 127 -3.94 6.89 -19.97
CA GLU A 127 -5.20 7.64 -20.07
C GLU A 127 -5.84 7.87 -18.69
N TYR A 128 -5.72 6.89 -17.81
CA TYR A 128 -6.35 6.92 -16.49
C TYR A 128 -5.31 7.17 -15.39
N TYR A 129 -5.72 7.92 -14.38
CA TYR A 129 -4.89 8.19 -13.22
C TYR A 129 -4.95 7.04 -12.22
N THR A 130 -3.79 6.43 -11.94
CA THR A 130 -3.61 5.45 -10.87
C THR A 130 -2.67 6.03 -9.83
N PRO A 131 -3.11 6.18 -8.57
CA PRO A 131 -2.24 6.68 -7.49
C PRO A 131 -1.01 5.82 -7.28
N VAL A 132 0.13 6.47 -7.03
CA VAL A 132 1.42 5.82 -6.82
C VAL A 132 2.00 6.23 -5.47
N PHE A 133 2.31 5.24 -4.64
CA PHE A 133 2.93 5.40 -3.33
C PHE A 133 4.34 4.82 -3.36
N LEU A 134 5.26 5.45 -2.65
CA LEU A 134 6.61 4.92 -2.44
C LEU A 134 6.65 4.14 -1.11
N ARG A 135 7.17 2.91 -1.12
CA ARG A 135 7.50 2.21 0.11
C ARG A 135 8.85 2.70 0.63
N LEU A 136 8.85 3.22 1.83
CA LEU A 136 10.06 3.62 2.52
C LEU A 136 10.71 2.39 3.18
N THR A 137 12.04 2.34 3.13
CA THR A 137 12.83 1.23 3.66
C THR A 137 13.20 1.45 5.13
N HIS A 138 13.63 0.40 5.80
CA HIS A 138 14.21 0.53 7.14
C HIS A 138 15.58 1.20 7.08
N GLY A 139 15.93 1.93 8.15
CA GLY A 139 17.28 2.44 8.35
C GLY A 139 17.59 3.77 7.69
N LEU A 140 16.60 4.46 7.08
CA LEU A 140 16.78 5.81 6.59
C LEU A 140 17.14 6.76 7.73
N THR A 141 18.15 7.60 7.52
CA THR A 141 18.43 8.73 8.40
C THR A 141 17.34 9.79 8.32
N PRO A 142 17.19 10.67 9.32
CA PRO A 142 16.20 11.76 9.24
C PRO A 142 16.36 12.65 8.00
N GLU A 143 17.61 12.89 7.58
CA GLU A 143 17.93 13.71 6.40
C GLU A 143 17.52 13.02 5.09
N GLU A 144 17.79 11.71 4.97
CA GLU A 144 17.36 10.92 3.82
C GLU A 144 15.83 10.82 3.74
N LEU A 145 15.18 10.61 4.89
CA LEU A 145 13.72 10.60 4.96
C LEU A 145 13.13 11.94 4.50
N HIS A 146 13.67 13.04 4.98
CA HIS A 146 13.22 14.38 4.57
C HIS A 146 13.39 14.59 3.07
N THR A 147 14.56 14.24 2.53
CA THR A 147 14.86 14.37 1.10
C THR A 147 13.92 13.52 0.24
N LEU A 148 13.66 12.26 0.63
CA LEU A 148 12.73 11.38 -0.09
C LEU A 148 11.30 11.90 -0.05
N LEU A 149 10.84 12.42 1.08
CA LEU A 149 9.49 12.97 1.21
C LEU A 149 9.31 14.24 0.37
N ASP A 150 10.27 15.15 0.41
CA ASP A 150 10.25 16.36 -0.40
C ASP A 150 10.26 16.01 -1.90
N THR A 151 11.15 15.12 -2.33
CA THR A 151 11.21 14.66 -3.72
C THR A 151 9.90 14.00 -4.13
N SER A 152 9.36 13.09 -3.30
CA SER A 152 8.11 12.39 -3.59
C SER A 152 6.94 13.35 -3.78
N GLN A 153 6.83 14.37 -2.94
CA GLN A 153 5.79 15.41 -3.06
C GLN A 153 5.97 16.27 -4.30
N LEU A 154 7.20 16.74 -4.55
CA LEU A 154 7.51 17.61 -5.70
C LEU A 154 7.33 16.88 -7.03
N SER A 155 7.71 15.61 -7.11
CA SER A 155 7.52 14.79 -8.31
C SER A 155 6.05 14.36 -8.51
N GLY A 156 5.18 14.55 -7.52
CA GLY A 156 3.74 14.25 -7.62
C GLY A 156 3.37 12.82 -7.32
N LEU A 157 4.10 12.13 -6.45
CA LEU A 157 3.61 10.90 -5.81
C LEU A 157 2.44 11.20 -4.88
N ASP A 158 1.61 10.21 -4.64
CA ASP A 158 0.34 10.37 -3.91
C ASP A 158 0.43 10.03 -2.42
N GLY A 159 1.54 9.43 -1.99
CA GLY A 159 1.76 9.05 -0.60
C GLY A 159 2.93 8.11 -0.41
N VAL A 160 3.06 7.60 0.81
CA VAL A 160 4.10 6.63 1.19
C VAL A 160 3.53 5.44 1.94
N ALA A 161 4.21 4.30 1.81
CA ALA A 161 3.98 3.11 2.63
C ALA A 161 5.17 2.92 3.58
N VAL A 162 4.92 2.79 4.87
CA VAL A 162 5.97 2.73 5.90
C VAL A 162 5.95 1.40 6.67
N PRO A 163 7.13 0.88 7.04
CA PRO A 163 7.22 -0.41 7.73
C PRO A 163 6.92 -0.33 9.23
N THR A 164 6.99 0.85 9.85
CA THR A 164 6.88 1.00 11.32
C THR A 164 6.05 2.20 11.74
N LEU A 165 5.51 2.14 12.96
CA LEU A 165 4.79 3.23 13.61
C LEU A 165 5.66 4.48 13.79
N ALA A 166 6.92 4.29 14.19
CA ALA A 166 7.85 5.41 14.37
C ALA A 166 8.05 6.19 13.08
N MET A 167 8.19 5.48 11.95
CA MET A 167 8.32 6.13 10.65
C MET A 167 7.02 6.84 10.22
N ALA A 168 5.86 6.28 10.56
CA ALA A 168 4.57 6.95 10.31
C ALA A 168 4.49 8.29 11.06
N ALA A 169 4.90 8.31 12.33
CA ALA A 169 4.97 9.52 13.13
C ALA A 169 5.93 10.56 12.53
N SER A 170 7.13 10.13 12.10
CA SER A 170 8.11 11.02 11.47
C SER A 170 7.58 11.60 10.15
N VAL A 171 6.94 10.79 9.30
CA VAL A 171 6.32 11.28 8.05
C VAL A 171 5.23 12.30 8.36
N LYS A 172 4.36 12.03 9.34
CA LYS A 172 3.31 12.96 9.77
C LYS A 172 3.89 14.30 10.23
N GLU A 173 4.97 14.27 11.02
CA GLU A 173 5.64 15.47 11.52
C GLU A 173 6.24 16.28 10.36
N ILE A 174 7.04 15.66 9.49
CA ILE A 174 7.72 16.31 8.38
C ILE A 174 6.72 16.91 7.38
N THR A 175 5.68 16.15 7.04
CA THR A 175 4.69 16.57 6.02
C THR A 175 3.51 17.34 6.61
N LEU A 176 3.50 17.57 7.91
CA LEU A 176 2.37 18.17 8.65
C LEU A 176 1.04 17.41 8.41
N GLY A 177 1.11 16.10 8.23
CA GLY A 177 -0.02 15.23 7.97
C GLY A 177 -0.67 15.40 6.59
N ARG A 178 -0.04 16.11 5.67
CA ARG A 178 -0.60 16.37 4.32
C ARG A 178 -0.33 15.25 3.32
N PHE A 179 0.63 14.38 3.61
CA PHE A 179 1.02 13.30 2.72
C PHE A 179 0.46 11.98 3.25
N PRO A 180 -0.40 11.28 2.49
CA PRO A 180 -1.03 10.05 2.94
C PRO A 180 -0.02 8.95 3.28
N VAL A 181 -0.28 8.25 4.39
CA VAL A 181 0.59 7.17 4.89
C VAL A 181 -0.17 5.86 4.97
N ILE A 182 0.39 4.79 4.38
CA ILE A 182 0.01 3.40 4.62
C ILE A 182 1.00 2.82 5.61
N CYS A 183 0.56 2.42 6.81
CA CYS A 183 1.45 1.84 7.81
C CYS A 183 1.26 0.32 7.92
N ARG A 184 2.36 -0.43 7.92
CA ARG A 184 2.32 -1.88 8.18
C ARG A 184 2.08 -2.14 9.65
N VAL A 185 1.13 -3.06 9.96
CA VAL A 185 0.71 -3.37 11.32
C VAL A 185 0.69 -4.87 11.57
N GLN A 186 1.09 -5.30 12.77
CA GLN A 186 1.19 -6.72 13.16
C GLN A 186 0.09 -7.14 14.13
N SER A 187 -0.57 -6.18 14.79
CA SER A 187 -1.64 -6.43 15.77
C SER A 187 -2.74 -5.39 15.70
N PRO A 188 -3.94 -5.68 16.26
CA PRO A 188 -5.00 -4.69 16.37
C PRO A 188 -4.62 -3.46 17.21
N GLU A 189 -3.77 -3.63 18.18
CA GLU A 189 -3.27 -2.56 19.04
C GLU A 189 -2.36 -1.62 18.24
N GLU A 190 -1.44 -2.17 17.46
CA GLU A 190 -0.62 -1.39 16.51
C GLU A 190 -1.48 -0.67 15.47
N GLY A 191 -2.56 -1.29 14.99
CA GLY A 191 -3.47 -0.65 14.06
C GLY A 191 -4.12 0.62 14.62
N LEU A 192 -4.53 0.62 15.90
CA LEU A 192 -5.03 1.81 16.57
C LEU A 192 -3.94 2.87 16.73
N GLN A 193 -2.77 2.45 17.16
CA GLN A 193 -1.63 3.36 17.30
C GLN A 193 -1.22 3.96 15.96
N ALA A 194 -1.18 3.17 14.86
CA ALA A 194 -0.89 3.66 13.53
C ALA A 194 -1.83 4.81 13.11
N ARG A 195 -3.12 4.68 13.45
CA ARG A 195 -4.11 5.74 13.19
C ARG A 195 -3.77 7.03 13.95
N GLN A 196 -3.38 6.91 15.22
CA GLN A 196 -2.96 8.05 16.07
C GLN A 196 -1.69 8.71 15.53
N GLU A 197 -0.75 7.90 15.02
CA GLU A 197 0.49 8.36 14.39
C GLU A 197 0.30 8.87 12.94
N GLY A 198 -0.94 8.98 12.47
CA GLY A 198 -1.27 9.63 11.19
C GLY A 198 -1.37 8.71 9.99
N ALA A 199 -1.31 7.38 10.16
CA ALA A 199 -1.61 6.48 9.07
C ALA A 199 -3.08 6.59 8.68
N VAL A 200 -3.35 6.83 7.40
CA VAL A 200 -4.70 6.86 6.84
C VAL A 200 -5.17 5.46 6.44
N LEU A 201 -4.23 4.61 6.02
CA LEU A 201 -4.45 3.20 5.70
C LEU A 201 -3.47 2.31 6.47
N MET A 202 -3.84 1.06 6.66
CA MET A 202 -3.04 0.06 7.37
C MET A 202 -2.90 -1.21 6.54
N GLU A 203 -1.68 -1.68 6.34
CA GLU A 203 -1.37 -2.97 5.70
C GLU A 203 -1.15 -4.01 6.79
N ALA A 204 -2.02 -5.00 6.88
CA ALA A 204 -1.84 -6.11 7.82
C ALA A 204 -0.62 -6.97 7.46
N ALA A 205 0.23 -7.28 8.43
CA ALA A 205 1.30 -8.26 8.22
C ALA A 205 0.72 -9.65 7.88
N PRO A 206 1.51 -10.53 7.22
CA PRO A 206 1.02 -11.86 6.81
C PRO A 206 0.43 -12.71 7.94
N ASN A 207 0.94 -12.53 9.15
CA ASN A 207 0.47 -13.24 10.35
C ASN A 207 -0.56 -12.47 11.18
N PHE A 208 -1.11 -11.39 10.65
CA PHE A 208 -2.06 -10.54 11.36
C PHE A 208 -3.31 -11.32 11.77
N ARG A 209 -3.64 -11.26 13.06
CA ARG A 209 -4.85 -11.87 13.61
C ARG A 209 -5.70 -10.78 14.27
N GLY A 210 -7.00 -10.84 14.06
CA GLY A 210 -7.91 -9.93 14.75
C GLY A 210 -8.47 -8.79 13.89
N ILE A 211 -8.59 -8.97 12.58
CA ILE A 211 -9.22 -8.02 11.64
C ILE A 211 -10.54 -7.47 12.21
N LYS A 212 -11.44 -8.37 12.65
CA LYS A 212 -12.74 -7.97 13.25
C LYS A 212 -12.57 -7.12 14.51
N LYS A 213 -11.58 -7.45 15.35
CA LYS A 213 -11.31 -6.74 16.60
C LYS A 213 -10.84 -5.33 16.30
N LEU A 214 -9.92 -5.17 15.33
CA LEU A 214 -9.42 -3.86 14.91
C LEU A 214 -10.53 -3.01 14.33
N LEU A 215 -11.27 -3.52 13.33
CA LEU A 215 -12.36 -2.77 12.70
C LEU A 215 -13.43 -2.32 13.71
N LYS A 216 -13.79 -3.19 14.67
CA LYS A 216 -14.73 -2.83 15.73
C LYS A 216 -14.22 -1.74 16.68
N LYS A 217 -12.90 -1.69 16.93
CA LYS A 217 -12.29 -0.65 17.75
C LYS A 217 -12.24 0.68 17.01
N LEU A 218 -11.81 0.67 15.73
CA LEU A 218 -11.77 1.85 14.87
C LEU A 218 -13.16 2.49 14.70
N ASP A 219 -14.21 1.66 14.60
CA ASP A 219 -15.61 2.11 14.50
C ASP A 219 -16.04 2.87 15.75
N LYS A 220 -15.59 2.44 16.92
CA LYS A 220 -15.89 3.09 18.20
C LYS A 220 -15.11 4.39 18.45
N ASP A 221 -13.92 4.49 17.88
CA ASP A 221 -13.09 5.70 18.04
C ASP A 221 -13.53 6.82 17.09
N ASN A 222 -14.43 6.53 16.14
CA ASN A 222 -15.04 7.52 15.24
C ASN A 222 -16.41 8.04 15.73
N ASP A 223 -16.98 7.45 16.79
CA ASP A 223 -18.21 7.91 17.47
C ASP A 223 -17.87 8.93 18.56
#